data_e056535048cf8e2248b72ac8442e0b7c
#
_entry.id   e056535048cf8e2248b72ac8442e0b7c
#
_cell.length_a   1.000
_cell.length_b   1.000
_cell.length_c   1.000
_cell.angle_alpha   90.00
_cell.angle_beta   90.00
_cell.angle_gamma   90.00
#
_symmetry.space_group_name_H-M   'P 1'
#
loop_
_entity.id
_entity.type
_entity.pdbx_description
1 polymer ?
#
loop_
_entity_poly.entity_id
_entity_poly.type
_entity_poly.pdbx_seq_one_letter_code
_entity_poly.pdbx_strand_id
1 'polypeptide(L)'
;MKNILTLIVVFIFSQGFSQEKFDGLAAGPYKKLVIRGAMVIPGHGGPPVGPYDIVIKGNQITDMIPFDPVTAKSRGEVKREEGDRVIDAQGKYVMPGMIDLHMHLRTDPMPLEYVYYLKLAHGVTTMVPGSDRGLESGMEQAKLSKQNKILAPKLFPIWSYGAMTNFDQIAFDDPKNAPEVVKQMFAKGAHVVNAGNLGWSQELLKAVCREVKKNGGITTYHIPPSTTAVTQAVDAARLGVTMIEHHYAYAESALDRQVQNFKPTYNYNDENERFRQAGKVWSETNEKRLLTEIADSLYHYGVTMLPTRVVYEANRDIIRAQSLPWHKKYTHQLLIERNGPDPNYHGAYHYNWTSDDEYHWSKAFDLWGELIFEFNKRGGRVAYGTDDSYIFATPGFSNIRELQLLRETGMHTLEVLKSATLNSAKTLRQEKLGLVRPGYFADLIIVNESPLYNLRNMYSFGALTTETSGEMVRKGGIMHTIKDGIVIENDKLMEKVEKMVKISKEGAKPTAMEVPFIMN
;
A
#
# COMPACT_ATOMS: atom_id res chain seq x y z
N MET A 1 0.51 56.18 57.88
CA MET A 1 -0.17 54.96 57.38
C MET A 1 0.38 54.66 56.00
N LYS A 2 1.30 53.70 55.89
CA LYS A 2 1.93 53.30 54.62
C LYS A 2 1.22 52.06 54.15
N ASN A 3 0.54 52.13 52.98
CA ASN A 3 -0.07 50.98 52.32
C ASN A 3 1.02 50.22 51.56
N ILE A 4 1.28 48.96 51.96
CA ILE A 4 2.13 48.01 51.25
C ILE A 4 1.24 47.26 50.32
N LEU A 5 1.46 47.45 49.01
CA LEU A 5 0.77 46.71 47.94
C LEU A 5 1.57 45.43 47.66
N THR A 6 1.04 44.28 48.09
CA THR A 6 1.67 42.98 47.85
C THR A 6 1.30 42.53 46.43
N LEU A 7 2.30 42.50 45.54
CA LEU A 7 2.18 41.99 44.16
C LEU A 7 2.25 40.46 44.19
N ILE A 8 1.12 39.79 43.99
CA ILE A 8 1.10 38.33 43.81
C ILE A 8 1.45 38.02 42.36
N VAL A 9 2.67 37.53 42.11
CA VAL A 9 3.06 36.98 40.79
C VAL A 9 2.54 35.55 40.69
N VAL A 10 1.47 35.36 39.95
CA VAL A 10 0.96 34.02 39.60
C VAL A 10 1.84 33.46 38.48
N PHE A 11 2.73 32.53 38.81
CA PHE A 11 3.41 31.69 37.83
C PHE A 11 2.39 30.72 37.22
N ILE A 12 1.86 31.05 36.06
CA ILE A 12 1.12 30.09 35.23
C ILE A 12 2.17 29.16 34.64
N PHE A 13 2.37 28.00 35.27
CA PHE A 13 3.01 26.88 34.62
C PHE A 13 2.09 26.43 33.45
N SER A 14 2.37 26.89 32.25
CA SER A 14 1.81 26.26 31.06
C SER A 14 2.46 24.90 30.94
N GLN A 15 1.88 23.89 31.60
CA GLN A 15 2.10 22.51 31.20
C GLN A 15 1.62 22.44 29.74
N GLY A 16 2.55 22.24 28.82
CA GLY A 16 2.24 21.96 27.43
C GLY A 16 1.51 20.64 27.37
N PHE A 17 0.18 20.67 27.50
CA PHE A 17 -0.65 19.53 27.27
C PHE A 17 -0.41 19.10 25.81
N SER A 18 0.22 17.95 25.62
CA SER A 18 0.16 17.20 24.39
C SER A 18 -1.32 17.06 24.04
N GLN A 19 -1.76 17.74 22.98
CA GLN A 19 -3.16 17.70 22.59
C GLN A 19 -3.45 16.29 22.07
N GLU A 20 -3.99 15.43 22.95
CA GLU A 20 -4.51 14.12 22.53
C GLU A 20 -5.52 14.35 21.43
N LYS A 21 -5.41 13.53 20.39
CA LYS A 21 -6.31 13.54 19.22
C LYS A 21 -6.92 12.16 19.04
N PHE A 22 -8.10 12.15 18.45
CA PHE A 22 -8.76 10.90 18.06
C PHE A 22 -8.92 9.93 19.24
N ASP A 23 -9.53 10.40 20.32
CA ASP A 23 -9.82 9.60 21.53
C ASP A 23 -8.56 8.92 22.13
N GLY A 24 -7.41 9.59 22.08
CA GLY A 24 -6.16 9.08 22.61
C GLY A 24 -5.43 8.05 21.72
N LEU A 25 -5.90 7.84 20.49
CA LEU A 25 -5.24 6.97 19.50
C LEU A 25 -3.98 7.60 18.89
N ALA A 26 -3.87 8.92 18.93
CA ALA A 26 -2.75 9.65 18.39
C ALA A 26 -2.51 10.97 19.14
N ALA A 27 -1.31 11.54 18.98
CA ALA A 27 -0.95 12.83 19.58
C ALA A 27 0.03 13.62 18.70
N GLY A 28 -0.05 14.95 18.74
CA GLY A 28 0.78 15.85 17.95
C GLY A 28 -0.01 16.58 16.84
N PRO A 29 0.63 17.15 15.79
CA PRO A 29 2.09 17.23 15.67
C PRO A 29 2.70 18.07 16.81
N TYR A 30 3.89 17.70 17.25
CA TYR A 30 4.63 18.40 18.30
C TYR A 30 5.43 19.57 17.71
N LYS A 31 5.70 20.61 18.49
CA LYS A 31 6.66 21.64 18.08
C LYS A 31 8.03 21.02 17.85
N LYS A 32 8.44 20.08 18.73
CA LYS A 32 9.65 19.29 18.59
C LYS A 32 9.44 17.87 19.12
N LEU A 33 9.49 16.89 18.24
CA LEU A 33 9.53 15.45 18.54
C LEU A 33 10.95 14.94 18.33
N VAL A 34 11.46 14.13 19.23
CA VAL A 34 12.77 13.48 19.12
C VAL A 34 12.60 11.97 19.21
N ILE A 35 13.11 11.23 18.21
CA ILE A 35 13.22 9.78 18.23
C ILE A 35 14.68 9.45 18.52
N ARG A 36 14.97 8.86 19.67
CA ARG A 36 16.34 8.68 20.17
C ARG A 36 16.92 7.31 19.89
N GLY A 37 18.13 7.28 19.34
CA GLY A 37 19.00 6.10 19.29
C GLY A 37 18.54 5.02 18.30
N ALA A 38 17.78 5.38 17.28
CA ALA A 38 17.25 4.44 16.29
C ALA A 38 18.31 4.03 15.26
N MET A 39 18.28 2.76 14.85
CA MET A 39 18.83 2.34 13.57
C MET A 39 17.90 2.79 12.45
N VAL A 40 18.42 3.41 11.41
CA VAL A 40 17.61 3.98 10.32
C VAL A 40 17.76 3.14 9.05
N ILE A 41 16.64 2.67 8.50
CA ILE A 41 16.53 2.13 7.15
C ILE A 41 16.09 3.28 6.25
N PRO A 42 17.00 3.87 5.43
CA PRO A 42 16.74 5.17 4.81
C PRO A 42 15.60 5.20 3.77
N GLY A 43 15.21 4.03 3.22
CA GLY A 43 14.18 3.91 2.20
C GLY A 43 14.69 3.88 0.75
N HIS A 44 15.98 4.16 0.52
CA HIS A 44 16.56 4.18 -0.84
C HIS A 44 17.18 2.85 -1.29
N GLY A 45 17.05 1.78 -0.50
CA GLY A 45 17.62 0.47 -0.81
C GLY A 45 19.05 0.26 -0.30
N GLY A 46 19.64 1.24 0.37
CA GLY A 46 20.92 1.10 1.06
C GLY A 46 20.77 0.47 2.44
N PRO A 47 21.88 0.00 3.05
CA PRO A 47 21.88 -0.65 4.35
C PRO A 47 21.41 0.28 5.48
N PRO A 48 20.99 -0.28 6.62
CA PRO A 48 20.71 0.51 7.82
C PRO A 48 21.92 1.30 8.27
N VAL A 49 21.66 2.49 8.78
CA VAL A 49 22.67 3.41 9.34
C VAL A 49 22.26 3.84 10.75
N GLY A 50 23.22 4.21 11.58
CA GLY A 50 22.92 4.70 12.92
C GLY A 50 23.80 4.04 14.00
N PRO A 51 23.40 4.20 15.29
CA PRO A 51 22.14 4.84 15.71
C PRO A 51 22.11 6.36 15.53
N TYR A 52 20.90 6.91 15.36
CA TYR A 52 20.65 8.34 15.21
C TYR A 52 19.58 8.84 16.19
N ASP A 53 19.71 10.11 16.60
CA ASP A 53 18.61 10.90 17.13
C ASP A 53 17.96 11.66 15.98
N ILE A 54 16.69 11.41 15.71
CA ILE A 54 15.94 12.04 14.63
C ILE A 54 15.09 13.15 15.22
N VAL A 55 15.30 14.38 14.77
CA VAL A 55 14.57 15.57 15.23
C VAL A 55 13.50 15.94 14.20
N ILE A 56 12.27 16.07 14.69
CA ILE A 56 11.11 16.42 13.89
C ILE A 56 10.51 17.70 14.45
N LYS A 57 10.27 18.69 13.59
CA LYS A 57 9.58 19.94 13.95
C LYS A 57 8.29 20.05 13.12
N GLY A 58 7.16 20.07 13.81
CA GLY A 58 5.87 19.99 13.14
C GLY A 58 5.74 18.69 12.32
N ASN A 59 5.68 18.80 11.00
CA ASN A 59 5.54 17.65 10.11
C ASN A 59 6.81 17.30 9.30
N GLN A 60 7.97 17.87 9.65
CA GLN A 60 9.21 17.66 8.89
C GLN A 60 10.35 17.14 9.75
N ILE A 61 11.14 16.25 9.20
CA ILE A 61 12.44 15.85 9.75
C ILE A 61 13.39 17.03 9.52
N THR A 62 13.93 17.60 10.61
CA THR A 62 14.87 18.73 10.51
C THR A 62 16.31 18.28 10.63
N ASP A 63 16.58 17.30 11.50
CA ASP A 63 17.94 16.86 11.77
C ASP A 63 18.01 15.35 11.99
N MET A 64 19.18 14.78 11.70
CA MET A 64 19.57 13.41 12.04
C MET A 64 20.96 13.48 12.70
N ILE A 65 21.01 13.30 14.01
CA ILE A 65 22.23 13.47 14.79
C ILE A 65 22.79 12.09 15.13
N PRO A 66 23.99 11.74 14.66
CA PRO A 66 24.60 10.46 15.01
C PRO A 66 24.82 10.36 16.52
N PHE A 67 24.51 9.20 17.08
CA PHE A 67 24.73 8.90 18.48
C PHE A 67 25.63 7.65 18.58
N ASP A 68 26.80 7.84 19.21
CA ASP A 68 27.71 6.74 19.50
C ASP A 68 27.60 6.33 20.97
N PRO A 69 26.93 5.21 21.29
CA PRO A 69 26.75 4.78 22.68
C PRO A 69 28.06 4.40 23.37
N VAL A 70 29.10 4.01 22.62
CA VAL A 70 30.42 3.65 23.17
C VAL A 70 31.13 4.92 23.62
N THR A 71 31.18 5.92 22.77
CA THR A 71 31.76 7.23 23.10
C THR A 71 30.99 7.93 24.22
N ALA A 72 29.66 7.86 24.19
CA ALA A 72 28.82 8.41 25.26
C ALA A 72 29.14 7.79 26.62
N LYS A 73 29.30 6.46 26.68
CA LYS A 73 29.66 5.73 27.90
C LYS A 73 31.06 6.10 28.41
N SER A 74 32.03 6.31 27.52
CA SER A 74 33.43 6.60 27.88
C SER A 74 33.71 8.07 28.26
N ARG A 75 32.94 9.03 27.71
CA ARG A 75 33.13 10.46 27.91
C ARG A 75 32.18 11.10 28.95
N GLY A 76 31.32 10.32 29.58
CA GLY A 76 30.25 10.83 30.45
C GLY A 76 29.01 11.26 29.64
N GLU A 77 28.07 11.93 30.34
CA GLU A 77 26.82 12.32 29.73
C GLU A 77 27.03 13.21 28.48
N VAL A 78 26.68 12.67 27.31
CA VAL A 78 26.54 13.44 26.06
C VAL A 78 25.17 14.13 26.11
N LYS A 79 25.15 15.45 26.04
CA LYS A 79 23.90 16.21 25.96
C LYS A 79 23.16 15.82 24.67
N ARG A 80 22.01 15.18 24.82
CA ARG A 80 21.14 14.80 23.70
C ARG A 80 20.03 15.83 23.50
N GLU A 81 19.46 15.83 22.30
CA GLU A 81 18.33 16.70 21.97
C GLU A 81 17.10 16.37 22.84
N GLU A 82 16.46 17.43 23.34
CA GLU A 82 15.19 17.38 24.06
C GLU A 82 14.05 17.88 23.17
N GLY A 83 12.83 17.50 23.47
CA GLY A 83 11.63 17.93 22.76
C GLY A 83 10.39 17.88 23.62
N ASP A 84 9.27 18.35 23.09
CA ASP A 84 7.96 18.25 23.76
C ASP A 84 7.54 16.77 23.93
N ARG A 85 8.03 15.93 23.04
CA ARG A 85 7.90 14.47 23.10
C ARG A 85 9.24 13.84 22.73
N VAL A 86 9.67 12.87 23.51
CA VAL A 86 10.82 12.02 23.24
C VAL A 86 10.35 10.58 23.17
N ILE A 87 10.73 9.87 22.11
CA ILE A 87 10.48 8.44 21.92
C ILE A 87 11.83 7.73 22.00
N ASP A 88 11.98 6.81 22.95
CA ASP A 88 13.15 5.95 23.02
C ASP A 88 13.04 4.82 21.96
N ALA A 89 13.93 4.87 21.00
CA ALA A 89 14.03 3.89 19.93
C ALA A 89 15.39 3.17 19.93
N GLN A 90 16.07 3.14 21.07
CA GLN A 90 17.33 2.41 21.20
C GLN A 90 17.10 0.91 20.92
N GLY A 91 17.90 0.34 20.01
CA GLY A 91 17.74 -1.03 19.57
C GLY A 91 16.60 -1.27 18.58
N LYS A 92 15.84 -0.23 18.23
CA LYS A 92 14.73 -0.29 17.26
C LYS A 92 15.13 0.27 15.90
N TYR A 93 14.25 0.08 14.94
CA TYR A 93 14.45 0.52 13.55
C TYR A 93 13.44 1.58 13.17
N VAL A 94 13.91 2.65 12.55
CA VAL A 94 13.06 3.67 11.92
C VAL A 94 13.20 3.59 10.42
N MET A 95 12.08 3.60 9.71
CA MET A 95 12.05 3.66 8.26
C MET A 95 10.93 4.58 7.78
N PRO A 96 10.90 4.97 6.49
CA PRO A 96 9.78 5.74 5.96
C PRO A 96 8.48 4.95 6.10
N GLY A 97 7.39 5.65 6.29
CA GLY A 97 6.05 5.08 6.17
C GLY A 97 5.83 4.53 4.75
N MET A 98 5.12 3.42 4.67
CA MET A 98 4.83 2.77 3.39
C MET A 98 3.80 3.56 2.59
N ILE A 99 3.92 3.48 1.27
CA ILE A 99 3.06 4.13 0.29
C ILE A 99 2.40 3.05 -0.55
N ASP A 100 1.12 2.80 -0.31
CA ASP A 100 0.30 1.82 -1.03
C ASP A 100 -0.36 2.51 -2.24
N LEU A 101 0.09 2.19 -3.44
CA LEU A 101 -0.33 2.85 -4.67
C LEU A 101 -1.61 2.28 -5.28
N HIS A 102 -2.17 1.23 -4.72
CA HIS A 102 -3.42 0.65 -5.20
C HIS A 102 -4.12 -0.16 -4.11
N MET A 103 -5.28 0.32 -3.68
CA MET A 103 -6.16 -0.36 -2.75
C MET A 103 -7.61 0.13 -2.94
N HIS A 104 -8.58 -0.50 -2.29
CA HIS A 104 -9.98 -0.15 -2.45
C HIS A 104 -10.66 0.31 -1.15
N LEU A 105 -11.36 1.46 -1.23
CA LEU A 105 -12.31 1.92 -0.22
C LEU A 105 -13.72 1.56 -0.69
N ARG A 106 -14.18 0.37 -0.39
CA ARG A 106 -15.44 -0.18 -0.92
C ARG A 106 -16.68 0.63 -0.53
N THR A 107 -17.74 0.48 -1.33
CA THR A 107 -19.04 1.15 -1.14
C THR A 107 -19.91 0.56 -0.05
N ASP A 108 -19.52 -0.60 0.52
CA ASP A 108 -20.26 -1.25 1.61
C ASP A 108 -20.39 -0.35 2.84
N PRO A 109 -21.31 -0.70 3.76
CA PRO A 109 -21.47 0.01 5.02
C PRO A 109 -20.33 -0.22 6.01
N MET A 110 -19.21 -0.81 5.60
CA MET A 110 -18.02 -0.97 6.42
C MET A 110 -17.41 0.40 6.77
N PRO A 111 -17.14 0.68 8.05
CA PRO A 111 -16.55 1.95 8.46
C PRO A 111 -15.19 2.20 7.79
N LEU A 112 -14.97 3.39 7.24
CA LEU A 112 -13.69 3.76 6.65
C LEU A 112 -12.55 3.73 7.67
N GLU A 113 -12.85 4.08 8.92
CA GLU A 113 -11.93 4.04 10.05
C GLU A 113 -11.33 2.65 10.24
N TYR A 114 -12.08 1.58 10.00
CA TYR A 114 -11.57 0.21 10.07
C TYR A 114 -10.41 0.01 9.09
N VAL A 115 -10.56 0.45 7.85
CA VAL A 115 -9.50 0.36 6.83
C VAL A 115 -8.33 1.27 7.20
N TYR A 116 -8.60 2.52 7.56
CA TYR A 116 -7.56 3.50 7.90
C TYR A 116 -6.72 3.07 9.10
N TYR A 117 -7.37 2.55 10.15
CA TYR A 117 -6.68 2.11 11.35
C TYR A 117 -5.80 0.89 11.07
N LEU A 118 -6.27 -0.08 10.31
CA LEU A 118 -5.45 -1.21 9.90
C LEU A 118 -4.26 -0.81 9.03
N LYS A 119 -4.47 0.10 8.07
CA LYS A 119 -3.39 0.64 7.23
C LYS A 119 -2.33 1.34 8.08
N LEU A 120 -2.74 2.25 8.95
CA LEU A 120 -1.83 2.98 9.85
C LEU A 120 -1.13 2.03 10.82
N ALA A 121 -1.84 1.09 11.44
CA ALA A 121 -1.26 0.11 12.36
C ALA A 121 -0.20 -0.80 11.71
N HIS A 122 -0.26 -0.96 10.38
CA HIS A 122 0.74 -1.69 9.60
C HIS A 122 1.70 -0.76 8.83
N GLY A 123 1.79 0.52 9.24
CA GLY A 123 2.82 1.43 8.77
C GLY A 123 2.56 2.08 7.41
N VAL A 124 1.36 2.01 6.87
CA VAL A 124 0.98 2.72 5.64
C VAL A 124 0.62 4.16 6.00
N THR A 125 1.40 5.12 5.54
CA THR A 125 1.17 6.56 5.79
C THR A 125 0.61 7.30 4.59
N THR A 126 0.65 6.69 3.40
CA THR A 126 0.11 7.25 2.16
C THR A 126 -0.53 6.13 1.35
N MET A 127 -1.69 6.39 0.74
CA MET A 127 -2.35 5.41 -0.12
C MET A 127 -3.08 6.06 -1.29
N VAL A 128 -3.27 5.28 -2.34
CA VAL A 128 -4.00 5.63 -3.56
C VAL A 128 -5.25 4.75 -3.64
N PRO A 129 -6.38 5.20 -3.09
CA PRO A 129 -7.60 4.41 -3.13
C PRO A 129 -8.28 4.48 -4.50
N GLY A 130 -8.84 3.34 -4.92
CA GLY A 130 -9.73 3.26 -6.06
C GLY A 130 -10.97 4.17 -5.92
N SER A 131 -11.69 4.35 -7.02
CA SER A 131 -12.84 5.26 -7.11
C SER A 131 -14.17 4.65 -6.67
N ASP A 132 -14.18 3.55 -5.93
CA ASP A 132 -15.40 2.78 -5.59
C ASP A 132 -16.48 3.60 -4.91
N ARG A 133 -16.10 4.54 -4.04
CA ARG A 133 -17.03 5.44 -3.33
C ARG A 133 -17.35 6.72 -4.11
N GLY A 134 -16.93 6.78 -5.37
CA GLY A 134 -17.02 7.98 -6.18
C GLY A 134 -15.96 9.03 -5.83
N LEU A 135 -15.70 9.88 -6.80
CA LEU A 135 -14.61 10.82 -6.74
C LEU A 135 -14.78 11.88 -5.63
N GLU A 136 -15.99 12.43 -5.49
CA GLU A 136 -16.28 13.47 -4.50
C GLU A 136 -16.02 12.99 -3.08
N SER A 137 -16.46 11.78 -2.77
CA SER A 137 -16.18 11.14 -1.47
C SER A 137 -14.68 10.95 -1.26
N GLY A 138 -13.95 10.44 -2.27
CA GLY A 138 -12.50 10.26 -2.21
C GLY A 138 -11.77 11.59 -1.97
N MET A 139 -12.15 12.65 -2.66
CA MET A 139 -11.56 13.98 -2.51
C MET A 139 -11.88 14.62 -1.14
N GLU A 140 -13.09 14.41 -0.61
CA GLU A 140 -13.42 14.90 0.74
C GLU A 140 -12.59 14.15 1.81
N GLN A 141 -12.46 12.83 1.71
CA GLN A 141 -11.59 12.05 2.61
C GLN A 141 -10.13 12.52 2.52
N ALA A 142 -9.62 12.76 1.32
CA ALA A 142 -8.26 13.28 1.12
C ALA A 142 -8.07 14.65 1.80
N LYS A 143 -9.04 15.55 1.67
CA LYS A 143 -9.04 16.86 2.33
C LYS A 143 -9.08 16.74 3.85
N LEU A 144 -9.95 15.90 4.40
CA LEU A 144 -10.05 15.65 5.85
C LEU A 144 -8.75 15.04 6.41
N SER A 145 -8.15 14.07 5.71
CA SER A 145 -6.87 13.49 6.08
C SER A 145 -5.73 14.52 6.05
N LYS A 146 -5.65 15.35 4.98
CA LYS A 146 -4.64 16.42 4.86
C LYS A 146 -4.75 17.45 5.98
N GLN A 147 -5.96 17.72 6.45
CA GLN A 147 -6.23 18.63 7.57
C GLN A 147 -6.08 17.98 8.94
N ASN A 148 -5.76 16.68 9.00
CA ASN A 148 -5.73 15.88 10.22
C ASN A 148 -7.05 15.97 11.02
N LYS A 149 -8.20 16.00 10.31
CA LYS A 149 -9.55 15.93 10.89
C LYS A 149 -10.03 14.49 11.05
N ILE A 150 -9.45 13.56 10.31
CA ILE A 150 -9.63 12.12 10.44
C ILE A 150 -8.27 11.45 10.64
N LEU A 151 -8.25 10.34 11.35
CA LEU A 151 -7.06 9.51 11.51
C LEU A 151 -6.97 8.54 10.35
N ALA A 152 -6.27 8.95 9.30
CA ALA A 152 -6.14 8.22 8.04
C ALA A 152 -4.76 8.48 7.41
N PRO A 153 -4.25 7.57 6.57
CA PRO A 153 -3.10 7.86 5.70
C PRO A 153 -3.36 9.09 4.82
N LYS A 154 -2.32 9.65 4.20
CA LYS A 154 -2.48 10.61 3.10
C LYS A 154 -3.16 9.92 1.94
N LEU A 155 -4.17 10.55 1.35
CA LEU A 155 -4.98 9.97 0.28
C LEU A 155 -4.74 10.72 -1.04
N PHE A 156 -4.51 9.93 -2.10
CA PHE A 156 -4.43 10.40 -3.49
C PHE A 156 -5.45 9.62 -4.32
N PRO A 157 -6.74 10.02 -4.32
CA PRO A 157 -7.79 9.26 -5.00
C PRO A 157 -7.53 9.10 -6.50
N ILE A 158 -7.85 7.91 -7.03
CA ILE A 158 -7.80 7.64 -8.47
C ILE A 158 -9.02 8.27 -9.14
N TRP A 159 -8.75 8.96 -10.23
CA TRP A 159 -9.77 9.45 -11.14
C TRP A 159 -10.00 8.44 -12.25
N SER A 160 -11.16 7.78 -12.26
CA SER A 160 -11.53 6.80 -13.26
C SER A 160 -12.57 7.35 -14.23
N TYR A 161 -12.49 6.95 -15.49
CA TYR A 161 -13.39 7.43 -16.55
C TYR A 161 -14.88 7.18 -16.23
N GLY A 162 -15.28 6.03 -15.77
CA GLY A 162 -16.68 5.72 -15.45
C GLY A 162 -17.29 6.53 -14.29
N ALA A 163 -16.44 7.12 -13.43
CA ALA A 163 -16.87 7.99 -12.33
C ALA A 163 -17.08 9.45 -12.76
N MET A 164 -16.84 9.77 -14.02
CA MET A 164 -16.79 11.14 -14.55
C MET A 164 -17.94 11.48 -15.50
N THR A 165 -19.12 10.94 -15.25
CA THR A 165 -20.34 11.24 -16.01
C THR A 165 -20.75 12.72 -16.00
N ASN A 166 -20.06 13.55 -15.21
CA ASN A 166 -20.33 14.98 -15.07
C ASN A 166 -19.32 15.89 -15.79
N PHE A 167 -18.50 15.37 -16.71
CA PHE A 167 -17.86 16.23 -17.71
C PHE A 167 -18.92 16.55 -18.76
N ASP A 168 -19.82 17.46 -18.38
CA ASP A 168 -20.89 17.92 -19.24
C ASP A 168 -20.35 18.22 -20.64
N GLN A 169 -20.77 17.44 -21.62
CA GLN A 169 -20.74 17.73 -23.05
C GLN A 169 -19.40 17.53 -23.80
N ILE A 170 -18.33 17.00 -23.20
CA ILE A 170 -17.11 16.65 -23.95
C ILE A 170 -17.10 15.14 -24.20
N ALA A 171 -17.16 14.72 -25.47
CA ALA A 171 -16.97 13.32 -25.83
C ALA A 171 -15.56 12.90 -25.48
N PHE A 172 -15.41 11.97 -24.52
CA PHE A 172 -14.11 11.54 -23.99
C PHE A 172 -13.46 10.43 -24.84
N ASP A 173 -14.10 10.02 -25.90
CA ASP A 173 -13.63 9.05 -26.90
C ASP A 173 -12.77 9.67 -28.01
N ASP A 174 -12.82 11.01 -28.19
CA ASP A 174 -11.99 11.70 -29.16
C ASP A 174 -10.66 12.16 -28.51
N PRO A 175 -9.49 11.71 -29.00
CA PRO A 175 -8.18 12.14 -28.53
C PRO A 175 -7.97 13.66 -28.52
N LYS A 176 -8.66 14.40 -29.39
CA LYS A 176 -8.57 15.86 -29.48
C LYS A 176 -9.10 16.55 -28.22
N ASN A 177 -10.02 15.92 -27.50
CA ASN A 177 -10.63 16.44 -26.28
C ASN A 177 -9.77 16.20 -25.03
N ALA A 178 -8.77 15.33 -25.09
CA ALA A 178 -7.92 14.99 -23.95
C ALA A 178 -7.32 16.22 -23.22
N PRO A 179 -6.83 17.28 -23.90
CA PRO A 179 -6.28 18.43 -23.20
C PRO A 179 -7.30 19.14 -22.29
N GLU A 180 -8.52 19.35 -22.76
CA GLU A 180 -9.55 20.04 -21.99
C GLU A 180 -10.08 19.15 -20.86
N VAL A 181 -10.36 17.88 -21.13
CA VAL A 181 -10.83 16.92 -20.13
C VAL A 181 -9.81 16.76 -19.00
N VAL A 182 -8.54 16.54 -19.33
CA VAL A 182 -7.47 16.41 -18.32
C VAL A 182 -7.32 17.69 -17.51
N LYS A 183 -7.37 18.87 -18.15
CA LYS A 183 -7.34 20.17 -17.45
C LYS A 183 -8.48 20.29 -16.43
N GLN A 184 -9.69 19.88 -16.79
CA GLN A 184 -10.83 19.88 -15.86
C GLN A 184 -10.63 18.90 -14.70
N MET A 185 -10.09 17.68 -14.95
CA MET A 185 -9.73 16.74 -13.90
C MET A 185 -8.77 17.38 -12.87
N PHE A 186 -7.72 18.02 -13.36
CA PHE A 186 -6.71 18.63 -12.49
C PHE A 186 -7.25 19.84 -11.74
N ALA A 187 -8.13 20.63 -12.34
CA ALA A 187 -8.82 21.74 -11.67
C ALA A 187 -9.68 21.24 -10.48
N LYS A 188 -10.18 20.01 -10.55
CA LYS A 188 -10.92 19.35 -9.45
C LYS A 188 -10.02 18.62 -8.46
N GLY A 189 -8.69 18.63 -8.65
CA GLY A 189 -7.72 18.05 -7.72
C GLY A 189 -7.19 16.66 -8.08
N ALA A 190 -7.40 16.19 -9.30
CA ALA A 190 -6.82 14.93 -9.77
C ALA A 190 -5.28 14.95 -9.66
N HIS A 191 -4.69 13.80 -9.31
CA HIS A 191 -3.25 13.56 -9.37
C HIS A 191 -2.96 12.21 -10.01
N VAL A 192 -3.80 11.22 -9.74
CA VAL A 192 -3.74 9.87 -10.32
C VAL A 192 -4.95 9.69 -11.24
N VAL A 193 -4.72 9.35 -12.49
CA VAL A 193 -5.76 9.13 -13.50
C VAL A 193 -5.69 7.69 -13.98
N ASN A 194 -6.78 6.95 -13.82
CA ASN A 194 -6.91 5.62 -14.39
C ASN A 194 -7.08 5.75 -15.91
N ALA A 195 -6.20 5.11 -16.66
CA ALA A 195 -6.20 5.14 -18.12
C ALA A 195 -7.24 4.19 -18.76
N GLY A 196 -8.11 3.61 -17.94
CA GLY A 196 -9.36 3.05 -18.42
C GLY A 196 -9.54 1.55 -18.32
N ASN A 197 -10.64 1.21 -17.70
CA ASN A 197 -11.27 -0.11 -17.77
C ASN A 197 -12.15 -0.28 -19.03
N LEU A 198 -12.12 0.67 -19.97
CA LEU A 198 -13.15 0.80 -21.02
C LEU A 198 -12.63 0.62 -22.44
N GLY A 199 -11.46 -0.03 -22.63
CA GLY A 199 -10.99 -0.35 -23.96
C GLY A 199 -10.72 0.89 -24.83
N TRP A 200 -10.06 1.90 -24.30
CA TRP A 200 -9.66 3.06 -25.07
C TRP A 200 -8.81 2.68 -26.28
N SER A 201 -8.97 3.42 -27.38
CA SER A 201 -8.03 3.32 -28.49
C SER A 201 -6.62 3.71 -28.03
N GLN A 202 -5.61 3.18 -28.70
CA GLN A 202 -4.22 3.54 -28.39
C GLN A 202 -3.95 5.04 -28.57
N GLU A 203 -4.63 5.70 -29.52
CA GLU A 203 -4.53 7.14 -29.76
C GLU A 203 -5.09 7.93 -28.58
N LEU A 204 -6.24 7.55 -28.05
CA LEU A 204 -6.84 8.20 -26.87
C LEU A 204 -5.96 7.98 -25.63
N LEU A 205 -5.51 6.74 -25.39
CA LEU A 205 -4.62 6.41 -24.28
C LEU A 205 -3.34 7.28 -24.32
N LYS A 206 -2.70 7.38 -25.50
CA LYS A 206 -1.51 8.22 -25.71
C LYS A 206 -1.79 9.70 -25.43
N ALA A 207 -2.91 10.22 -25.91
CA ALA A 207 -3.28 11.61 -25.71
C ALA A 207 -3.50 11.93 -24.21
N VAL A 208 -4.23 11.08 -23.49
CA VAL A 208 -4.46 11.22 -22.05
C VAL A 208 -3.16 11.13 -21.26
N CYS A 209 -2.34 10.12 -21.51
CA CYS A 209 -1.05 9.97 -20.81
C CYS A 209 -0.16 11.20 -20.98
N ARG A 210 -0.10 11.76 -22.19
CA ARG A 210 0.66 12.97 -22.48
C ARG A 210 0.15 14.17 -21.68
N GLU A 211 -1.16 14.42 -21.68
CA GLU A 211 -1.74 15.57 -20.99
C GLU A 211 -1.68 15.42 -19.46
N VAL A 212 -1.90 14.22 -18.92
CA VAL A 212 -1.73 13.94 -17.49
C VAL A 212 -0.28 14.21 -17.04
N LYS A 213 0.70 13.71 -17.81
CA LYS A 213 2.12 13.98 -17.54
C LYS A 213 2.46 15.47 -17.57
N LYS A 214 1.92 16.21 -18.55
CA LYS A 214 2.12 17.66 -18.71
C LYS A 214 1.55 18.45 -17.51
N ASN A 215 0.45 17.99 -16.92
CA ASN A 215 -0.14 18.57 -15.72
C ASN A 215 0.48 18.08 -14.40
N GLY A 216 1.58 17.32 -14.45
CA GLY A 216 2.30 16.87 -13.27
C GLY A 216 1.71 15.61 -12.60
N GLY A 217 0.66 15.02 -13.13
CA GLY A 217 0.04 13.81 -12.62
C GLY A 217 0.66 12.52 -13.17
N ILE A 218 0.06 11.41 -12.77
CA ILE A 218 0.42 10.06 -13.21
C ILE A 218 -0.80 9.33 -13.75
N THR A 219 -0.55 8.40 -14.68
CA THR A 219 -1.55 7.45 -15.16
C THR A 219 -1.32 6.09 -14.56
N THR A 220 -2.38 5.45 -14.09
CA THR A 220 -2.39 4.02 -13.74
C THR A 220 -3.25 3.27 -14.75
N TYR A 221 -2.95 2.01 -14.99
CA TYR A 221 -3.72 1.20 -15.94
C TYR A 221 -3.90 -0.24 -15.46
N HIS A 222 -5.13 -0.54 -15.07
CA HIS A 222 -5.63 -1.91 -15.02
C HIS A 222 -5.98 -2.31 -16.46
N ILE A 223 -5.15 -3.12 -17.11
CA ILE A 223 -5.40 -3.57 -18.49
C ILE A 223 -6.40 -4.73 -18.45
N PRO A 224 -7.69 -4.51 -18.75
CA PRO A 224 -8.65 -5.59 -18.62
C PRO A 224 -8.41 -6.65 -19.72
N PRO A 225 -8.62 -7.94 -19.44
CA PRO A 225 -8.41 -9.01 -20.43
C PRO A 225 -9.14 -8.80 -21.76
N SER A 226 -10.29 -8.09 -21.74
CA SER A 226 -11.04 -7.72 -22.95
C SER A 226 -10.30 -6.80 -23.91
N THR A 227 -9.25 -6.11 -23.44
CA THR A 227 -8.49 -5.14 -24.25
C THR A 227 -7.10 -5.62 -24.63
N THR A 228 -6.66 -6.77 -24.14
CA THR A 228 -5.31 -7.30 -24.41
C THR A 228 -5.06 -7.62 -25.89
N ALA A 229 -6.11 -7.81 -26.70
CA ALA A 229 -6.00 -7.95 -28.15
C ALA A 229 -5.61 -6.63 -28.86
N VAL A 230 -5.85 -5.48 -28.21
CA VAL A 230 -5.61 -4.14 -28.78
C VAL A 230 -4.43 -3.45 -28.10
N THR A 231 -4.33 -3.58 -26.78
CA THR A 231 -3.30 -2.91 -25.96
C THR A 231 -2.74 -3.90 -24.96
N GLN A 232 -1.49 -4.26 -25.15
CA GLN A 232 -0.74 -5.11 -24.24
C GLN A 232 0.14 -4.28 -23.31
N ALA A 233 0.84 -4.91 -22.34
CA ALA A 233 1.67 -4.20 -21.38
C ALA A 233 2.80 -3.37 -22.04
N VAL A 234 3.44 -3.90 -23.08
CA VAL A 234 4.46 -3.18 -23.85
C VAL A 234 3.86 -2.00 -24.60
N ASP A 235 2.65 -2.15 -25.17
CA ASP A 235 1.96 -1.04 -25.83
C ASP A 235 1.63 0.08 -24.82
N ALA A 236 1.05 -0.28 -23.68
CA ALA A 236 0.72 0.68 -22.63
C ALA A 236 1.97 1.46 -22.18
N ALA A 237 3.09 0.77 -21.98
CA ALA A 237 4.36 1.39 -21.63
C ALA A 237 4.85 2.36 -22.73
N ARG A 238 4.82 1.93 -24.00
CA ARG A 238 5.19 2.74 -25.18
C ARG A 238 4.31 3.98 -25.35
N LEU A 239 3.02 3.88 -25.00
CA LEU A 239 2.06 4.99 -25.08
C LEU A 239 2.16 5.97 -23.92
N GLY A 240 3.00 5.70 -22.92
CA GLY A 240 3.34 6.60 -21.84
C GLY A 240 2.54 6.41 -20.55
N VAL A 241 1.91 5.26 -20.36
CA VAL A 241 1.33 4.88 -19.07
C VAL A 241 2.42 4.91 -18.00
N THR A 242 2.15 5.56 -16.86
CA THR A 242 3.14 5.69 -15.79
C THR A 242 3.29 4.40 -15.00
N MET A 243 2.17 3.70 -14.75
CA MET A 243 2.11 2.55 -13.85
C MET A 243 1.11 1.52 -14.39
N ILE A 244 1.55 0.26 -14.54
CA ILE A 244 0.70 -0.87 -14.93
C ILE A 244 0.43 -1.72 -13.69
N GLU A 245 -0.84 -1.96 -13.43
CA GLU A 245 -1.36 -2.71 -12.28
C GLU A 245 -1.45 -4.21 -12.60
N HIS A 246 -1.32 -5.03 -11.56
CA HIS A 246 -1.59 -6.47 -11.56
C HIS A 246 -0.71 -7.29 -12.51
N HIS A 247 -1.28 -8.39 -13.01
CA HIS A 247 -0.60 -9.40 -13.84
C HIS A 247 -1.04 -9.38 -15.31
N TYR A 248 -2.08 -8.61 -15.63
CA TYR A 248 -2.68 -8.64 -16.98
C TYR A 248 -1.78 -8.06 -18.06
N ALA A 249 -1.93 -8.58 -19.26
CA ALA A 249 -1.30 -8.13 -20.49
C ALA A 249 0.23 -8.32 -20.58
N TYR A 250 0.89 -8.80 -19.53
CA TYR A 250 2.32 -9.14 -19.60
C TYR A 250 2.53 -10.46 -20.34
N ALA A 251 1.82 -11.51 -19.92
CA ALA A 251 1.87 -12.82 -20.56
C ALA A 251 1.45 -12.74 -22.02
N GLU A 252 0.37 -12.01 -22.30
CA GLU A 252 -0.15 -11.77 -23.64
C GLU A 252 0.86 -11.06 -24.55
N SER A 253 1.71 -10.18 -24.00
CA SER A 253 2.78 -9.51 -24.75
C SER A 253 3.83 -10.49 -25.31
N ALA A 254 3.92 -11.69 -24.75
CA ALA A 254 4.92 -12.69 -25.10
C ALA A 254 4.35 -13.95 -25.77
N LEU A 255 3.08 -13.96 -26.15
CA LEU A 255 2.50 -15.07 -26.91
C LEU A 255 3.12 -15.15 -28.31
N ASP A 256 3.54 -16.35 -28.74
CA ASP A 256 4.24 -16.54 -30.02
C ASP A 256 3.37 -16.18 -31.24
N ARG A 257 2.07 -16.46 -31.17
CA ARG A 257 1.12 -16.16 -32.22
C ARG A 257 0.20 -14.98 -31.91
N GLN A 258 0.41 -14.31 -30.77
CA GLN A 258 -0.45 -13.26 -30.24
C GLN A 258 -1.93 -13.70 -30.11
N VAL A 259 -2.16 -14.98 -29.84
CA VAL A 259 -3.48 -15.58 -29.73
C VAL A 259 -3.57 -16.43 -28.48
N GLN A 260 -4.59 -16.19 -27.67
CA GLN A 260 -4.93 -17.02 -26.52
C GLN A 260 -5.78 -18.21 -26.99
N ASN A 261 -5.57 -19.35 -26.37
CA ASN A 261 -6.32 -20.58 -26.66
C ASN A 261 -7.58 -20.68 -25.79
N PHE A 262 -8.59 -19.88 -26.09
CA PHE A 262 -9.87 -19.94 -25.39
C PHE A 262 -10.67 -21.21 -25.79
N LYS A 263 -11.36 -21.79 -24.80
CA LYS A 263 -12.35 -22.83 -25.09
C LYS A 263 -13.54 -22.23 -25.87
N PRO A 264 -14.21 -23.01 -26.72
CA PRO A 264 -15.32 -22.50 -27.55
C PRO A 264 -16.50 -21.92 -26.74
N THR A 265 -16.65 -22.34 -25.50
CA THR A 265 -17.72 -21.91 -24.58
C THR A 265 -17.28 -20.77 -23.63
N TYR A 266 -16.11 -20.17 -23.83
CA TYR A 266 -15.58 -19.13 -22.95
C TYR A 266 -16.53 -17.94 -22.88
N ASN A 267 -16.87 -17.57 -21.65
CA ASN A 267 -17.67 -16.39 -21.36
C ASN A 267 -16.87 -15.40 -20.50
N TYR A 268 -16.44 -14.31 -21.11
CA TYR A 268 -15.70 -13.25 -20.41
C TYR A 268 -16.47 -12.63 -19.24
N ASN A 269 -17.80 -12.58 -19.31
CA ASN A 269 -18.64 -12.00 -18.26
C ASN A 269 -18.78 -12.91 -17.03
N ASP A 270 -18.40 -14.18 -17.14
CA ASP A 270 -18.26 -15.07 -16.01
C ASP A 270 -16.89 -14.85 -15.37
N GLU A 271 -16.85 -14.30 -14.15
CA GLU A 271 -15.60 -14.01 -13.47
C GLU A 271 -14.77 -15.26 -13.20
N ASN A 272 -15.39 -16.36 -12.83
CA ASN A 272 -14.69 -17.62 -12.60
C ASN A 272 -13.95 -18.08 -13.88
N GLU A 273 -14.63 -18.04 -15.04
CA GLU A 273 -14.01 -18.35 -16.33
C GLU A 273 -12.89 -17.38 -16.70
N ARG A 274 -13.12 -16.10 -16.49
CA ARG A 274 -12.13 -15.05 -16.75
C ARG A 274 -10.84 -15.25 -15.94
N PHE A 275 -10.95 -15.53 -14.65
CA PHE A 275 -9.80 -15.75 -13.79
C PHE A 275 -9.12 -17.10 -14.01
N ARG A 276 -9.86 -18.15 -14.40
CA ARG A 276 -9.27 -19.40 -14.90
C ARG A 276 -8.38 -19.17 -16.10
N GLN A 277 -8.90 -18.46 -17.10
CA GLN A 277 -8.14 -18.16 -18.32
C GLN A 277 -6.94 -17.26 -18.01
N ALA A 278 -7.06 -16.33 -17.08
CA ALA A 278 -5.95 -15.47 -16.66
C ALA A 278 -4.77 -16.27 -16.07
N GLY A 279 -5.02 -17.37 -15.36
CA GLY A 279 -3.96 -18.28 -14.92
C GLY A 279 -3.36 -19.10 -16.08
N LYS A 280 -4.23 -19.57 -17.02
CA LYS A 280 -3.80 -20.42 -18.14
C LYS A 280 -2.93 -19.70 -19.17
N VAL A 281 -3.18 -18.42 -19.45
CA VAL A 281 -2.41 -17.66 -20.45
C VAL A 281 -0.92 -17.61 -20.12
N TRP A 282 -0.55 -17.65 -18.85
CA TRP A 282 0.85 -17.69 -18.42
C TRP A 282 1.55 -19.03 -18.82
N SER A 283 0.79 -20.12 -18.87
CA SER A 283 1.30 -21.41 -19.35
C SER A 283 1.47 -21.47 -20.87
N GLU A 284 0.81 -20.58 -21.63
CA GLU A 284 0.89 -20.47 -23.08
C GLU A 284 1.96 -19.45 -23.54
N THR A 285 2.51 -18.71 -22.59
CA THR A 285 3.46 -17.62 -22.85
C THR A 285 4.84 -18.17 -23.20
N ASN A 286 5.50 -17.53 -24.16
CA ASN A 286 6.92 -17.77 -24.41
C ASN A 286 7.76 -17.15 -23.28
N GLU A 287 8.14 -17.99 -22.32
CA GLU A 287 8.89 -17.61 -21.12
C GLU A 287 10.18 -16.86 -21.45
N LYS A 288 10.99 -17.40 -22.38
CA LYS A 288 12.24 -16.75 -22.77
C LYS A 288 11.99 -15.34 -23.30
N ARG A 289 10.99 -15.17 -24.17
CA ARG A 289 10.64 -13.86 -24.73
C ARG A 289 10.13 -12.91 -23.66
N LEU A 290 9.30 -13.41 -22.72
CA LEU A 290 8.79 -12.62 -21.60
C LEU A 290 9.92 -12.06 -20.75
N LEU A 291 10.86 -12.92 -20.33
CA LEU A 291 11.94 -12.59 -19.41
C LEU A 291 13.08 -11.79 -20.07
N THR A 292 13.14 -11.72 -21.40
CA THR A 292 14.14 -10.93 -22.14
C THR A 292 13.50 -9.75 -22.86
N GLU A 293 12.94 -9.94 -24.05
CA GLU A 293 12.46 -8.85 -24.91
C GLU A 293 11.38 -7.99 -24.26
N ILE A 294 10.41 -8.63 -23.56
CA ILE A 294 9.33 -7.90 -22.92
C ILE A 294 9.84 -7.14 -21.69
N ALA A 295 10.65 -7.78 -20.84
CA ALA A 295 11.27 -7.12 -19.70
C ALA A 295 12.17 -5.95 -20.12
N ASP A 296 12.96 -6.10 -21.21
CA ASP A 296 13.79 -5.02 -21.78
C ASP A 296 12.93 -3.88 -22.30
N SER A 297 11.85 -4.18 -23.02
CA SER A 297 10.92 -3.19 -23.58
C SER A 297 10.25 -2.37 -22.46
N LEU A 298 9.75 -3.03 -21.42
CA LEU A 298 9.12 -2.37 -20.27
C LEU A 298 10.13 -1.45 -19.56
N TYR A 299 11.36 -1.92 -19.36
CA TYR A 299 12.45 -1.11 -18.81
C TYR A 299 12.78 0.10 -19.70
N HIS A 300 12.92 -0.12 -21.01
CA HIS A 300 13.21 0.93 -21.98
C HIS A 300 12.19 2.07 -21.98
N TYR A 301 10.90 1.74 -21.92
CA TYR A 301 9.83 2.74 -21.86
C TYR A 301 9.65 3.37 -20.47
N GLY A 302 10.32 2.85 -19.45
CA GLY A 302 10.36 3.43 -18.11
C GLY A 302 9.05 3.36 -17.34
N VAL A 303 8.19 2.39 -17.67
CA VAL A 303 6.95 2.15 -16.93
C VAL A 303 7.26 1.64 -15.52
N THR A 304 6.36 1.88 -14.58
CA THR A 304 6.41 1.29 -13.24
C THR A 304 5.54 0.04 -13.21
N MET A 305 6.07 -1.10 -12.72
CA MET A 305 5.26 -2.27 -12.38
C MET A 305 4.66 -2.10 -10.98
N LEU A 306 3.35 -2.34 -10.87
CA LEU A 306 2.60 -2.38 -9.61
C LEU A 306 1.93 -3.75 -9.45
N PRO A 307 2.62 -4.75 -8.90
CA PRO A 307 2.18 -6.14 -9.00
C PRO A 307 0.90 -6.47 -8.24
N THR A 308 0.71 -5.97 -7.01
CA THR A 308 -0.43 -6.33 -6.15
C THR A 308 -0.64 -7.84 -6.01
N ARG A 309 0.45 -8.59 -5.80
CA ARG A 309 0.43 -10.05 -5.80
C ARG A 309 -0.48 -10.65 -4.73
N VAL A 310 -0.65 -9.93 -3.62
CA VAL A 310 -1.40 -10.42 -2.45
C VAL A 310 -2.87 -10.67 -2.75
N VAL A 311 -3.49 -9.87 -3.62
CA VAL A 311 -4.91 -10.06 -3.98
C VAL A 311 -5.13 -11.33 -4.81
N TYR A 312 -4.12 -11.77 -5.56
CA TYR A 312 -4.18 -12.99 -6.37
C TYR A 312 -3.60 -14.23 -5.69
N GLU A 313 -3.11 -14.12 -4.47
CA GLU A 313 -2.51 -15.25 -3.76
C GLU A 313 -3.51 -16.39 -3.51
N ALA A 314 -4.77 -16.07 -3.27
CA ALA A 314 -5.85 -17.05 -3.12
C ALA A 314 -6.03 -17.96 -4.34
N ASN A 315 -5.65 -17.51 -5.53
CA ASN A 315 -5.79 -18.27 -6.77
C ASN A 315 -4.87 -19.49 -6.81
N ARG A 316 -3.70 -19.42 -6.16
CA ARG A 316 -2.75 -20.53 -6.07
C ARG A 316 -2.91 -21.38 -4.81
N ASP A 317 -3.61 -20.88 -3.80
CA ASP A 317 -3.83 -21.56 -2.51
C ASP A 317 -5.02 -20.93 -1.78
N ILE A 318 -6.20 -21.36 -2.15
CA ILE A 318 -7.46 -20.85 -1.57
C ILE A 318 -7.59 -21.23 -0.10
N ILE A 319 -7.15 -22.44 0.29
CA ILE A 319 -7.25 -22.93 1.67
C ILE A 319 -6.42 -22.05 2.60
N ARG A 320 -5.20 -21.73 2.19
CA ARG A 320 -4.32 -20.83 2.95
C ARG A 320 -4.96 -19.44 3.10
N ALA A 321 -5.49 -18.87 2.02
CA ALA A 321 -6.13 -17.57 2.06
C ALA A 321 -7.32 -17.53 3.05
N GLN A 322 -8.11 -18.58 3.11
CA GLN A 322 -9.24 -18.71 4.03
C GLN A 322 -8.84 -18.95 5.50
N SER A 323 -7.65 -19.52 5.75
CA SER A 323 -7.18 -19.91 7.09
C SER A 323 -6.22 -18.95 7.77
N LEU A 324 -6.09 -17.73 7.26
CA LEU A 324 -5.13 -16.75 7.79
C LEU A 324 -5.45 -16.38 9.26
N PRO A 325 -4.43 -16.33 10.14
CA PRO A 325 -4.65 -16.28 11.59
C PRO A 325 -5.31 -14.99 12.10
N TRP A 326 -5.32 -13.95 11.29
CA TRP A 326 -5.95 -12.67 11.64
C TRP A 326 -7.43 -12.57 11.32
N HIS A 327 -7.99 -13.47 10.49
CA HIS A 327 -9.41 -13.40 10.10
C HIS A 327 -10.36 -13.39 11.29
N LYS A 328 -10.10 -14.19 12.30
CA LYS A 328 -10.94 -14.27 13.50
C LYS A 328 -11.05 -12.94 14.24
N LYS A 329 -9.93 -12.22 14.38
CA LYS A 329 -9.85 -11.02 15.25
C LYS A 329 -9.92 -9.70 14.50
N TYR A 330 -9.45 -9.67 13.25
CA TYR A 330 -9.16 -8.40 12.57
C TYR A 330 -9.82 -8.27 11.20
N THR A 331 -10.45 -9.33 10.67
CA THR A 331 -11.19 -9.22 9.40
C THR A 331 -12.65 -8.93 9.67
N HIS A 332 -13.15 -7.80 9.18
CA HIS A 332 -14.53 -7.36 9.32
C HIS A 332 -15.50 -8.36 8.68
N GLN A 333 -16.68 -8.58 9.28
CA GLN A 333 -17.65 -9.58 8.84
C GLN A 333 -18.04 -9.41 7.36
N LEU A 334 -18.25 -8.17 6.91
CA LEU A 334 -18.57 -7.89 5.51
C LEU A 334 -17.49 -8.35 4.52
N LEU A 335 -16.21 -8.29 4.91
CA LEU A 335 -15.14 -8.82 4.06
C LEU A 335 -15.16 -10.35 4.00
N ILE A 336 -15.49 -10.99 5.12
CA ILE A 336 -15.63 -12.44 5.18
C ILE A 336 -16.78 -12.91 4.29
N GLU A 337 -17.96 -12.27 4.40
CA GLU A 337 -19.14 -12.60 3.61
C GLU A 337 -18.90 -12.42 2.10
N ARG A 338 -18.20 -11.35 1.72
CA ARG A 338 -17.89 -11.07 0.32
C ARG A 338 -16.80 -11.93 -0.29
N ASN A 339 -15.89 -12.44 0.52
CA ASN A 339 -14.86 -13.36 0.07
C ASN A 339 -15.38 -14.80 -0.07
N GLY A 340 -16.60 -15.09 0.39
CA GLY A 340 -17.28 -16.35 0.12
C GLY A 340 -17.54 -16.50 -1.39
N PRO A 341 -17.46 -17.73 -1.93
CA PRO A 341 -17.71 -17.98 -3.36
C PRO A 341 -19.13 -17.58 -3.74
N ASP A 342 -19.31 -16.58 -4.59
CA ASP A 342 -20.61 -16.10 -5.06
C ASP A 342 -20.49 -15.51 -6.47
N PRO A 343 -21.22 -16.08 -7.48
CA PRO A 343 -21.14 -15.59 -8.86
C PRO A 343 -21.67 -14.16 -9.04
N ASN A 344 -22.38 -13.60 -8.05
CA ASN A 344 -22.94 -12.25 -8.13
C ASN A 344 -22.01 -11.17 -7.55
N TYR A 345 -20.91 -11.56 -6.90
CA TYR A 345 -20.00 -10.61 -6.27
C TYR A 345 -18.64 -10.56 -6.97
N HIS A 346 -18.24 -9.39 -7.39
CA HIS A 346 -16.91 -9.15 -7.92
C HIS A 346 -15.82 -9.51 -6.90
N GLY A 347 -14.87 -10.35 -7.31
CA GLY A 347 -13.80 -10.88 -6.48
C GLY A 347 -14.15 -12.17 -5.71
N ALA A 348 -15.37 -12.70 -5.84
CA ALA A 348 -15.82 -13.94 -5.20
C ALA A 348 -15.88 -15.13 -6.16
N TYR A 349 -14.95 -15.23 -7.09
CA TYR A 349 -14.98 -16.14 -8.24
C TYR A 349 -14.50 -17.58 -7.96
N HIS A 350 -14.17 -17.93 -6.72
CA HIS A 350 -13.65 -19.27 -6.40
C HIS A 350 -14.73 -20.35 -6.24
N TYR A 351 -15.99 -20.10 -6.64
CA TYR A 351 -17.12 -21.00 -6.38
C TYR A 351 -17.05 -22.37 -7.10
N ASN A 352 -16.27 -22.49 -8.16
CA ASN A 352 -15.98 -23.77 -8.82
C ASN A 352 -14.47 -23.96 -9.00
N TRP A 353 -13.67 -23.44 -8.07
CA TRP A 353 -12.23 -23.50 -8.14
C TRP A 353 -11.73 -24.93 -7.93
N THR A 354 -10.82 -25.37 -8.78
CA THR A 354 -10.30 -26.72 -8.81
C THR A 354 -8.79 -26.74 -8.60
N SER A 355 -8.23 -27.92 -8.33
CA SER A 355 -6.78 -28.11 -8.25
C SER A 355 -6.05 -27.77 -9.57
N ASP A 356 -6.74 -27.90 -10.72
CA ASP A 356 -6.17 -27.47 -12.00
C ASP A 356 -6.05 -25.95 -12.08
N ASP A 357 -7.03 -25.21 -11.52
CA ASP A 357 -7.00 -23.76 -11.45
C ASP A 357 -5.83 -23.29 -10.55
N GLU A 358 -5.68 -23.91 -9.38
CA GLU A 358 -4.56 -23.64 -8.47
C GLU A 358 -3.21 -23.98 -9.11
N TYR A 359 -3.11 -25.10 -9.84
CA TYR A 359 -1.90 -25.47 -10.57
C TYR A 359 -1.50 -24.42 -11.61
N HIS A 360 -2.44 -23.98 -12.44
CA HIS A 360 -2.16 -22.94 -13.43
C HIS A 360 -1.78 -21.61 -12.77
N TRP A 361 -2.45 -21.23 -11.70
CA TRP A 361 -2.11 -20.02 -10.96
C TRP A 361 -0.80 -20.13 -10.21
N SER A 362 -0.42 -21.29 -9.71
CA SER A 362 0.92 -21.51 -9.14
C SER A 362 2.00 -21.23 -10.19
N LYS A 363 1.86 -21.80 -11.39
CA LYS A 363 2.75 -21.51 -12.52
C LYS A 363 2.76 -20.05 -12.94
N ALA A 364 1.57 -19.43 -13.00
CA ALA A 364 1.44 -18.01 -13.29
C ALA A 364 2.19 -17.16 -12.26
N PHE A 365 2.05 -17.49 -10.97
CA PHE A 365 2.75 -16.79 -9.88
C PHE A 365 4.26 -16.91 -10.00
N ASP A 366 4.78 -18.09 -10.31
CA ASP A 366 6.22 -18.31 -10.45
C ASP A 366 6.77 -17.47 -11.61
N LEU A 367 6.22 -17.62 -12.82
CA LEU A 367 6.69 -16.90 -14.01
C LEU A 367 6.49 -15.37 -13.90
N TRP A 368 5.37 -14.94 -13.31
CA TRP A 368 5.15 -13.52 -13.01
C TRP A 368 6.17 -12.99 -12.01
N GLY A 369 6.53 -13.81 -10.99
CA GLY A 369 7.59 -13.49 -10.04
C GLY A 369 8.95 -13.33 -10.73
N GLU A 370 9.29 -14.21 -11.64
CA GLU A 370 10.52 -14.14 -12.45
C GLU A 370 10.55 -12.89 -13.33
N LEU A 371 9.43 -12.53 -13.96
CA LEU A 371 9.33 -11.27 -14.72
C LEU A 371 9.59 -10.05 -13.84
N ILE A 372 8.98 -9.97 -12.65
CA ILE A 372 9.19 -8.88 -11.69
C ILE A 372 10.67 -8.79 -11.29
N PHE A 373 11.29 -9.94 -11.00
CA PHE A 373 12.71 -10.01 -10.65
C PHE A 373 13.61 -9.55 -11.78
N GLU A 374 13.42 -10.08 -13.00
CA GLU A 374 14.20 -9.72 -14.18
C GLU A 374 14.02 -8.23 -14.56
N PHE A 375 12.81 -7.70 -14.43
CA PHE A 375 12.57 -6.27 -14.62
C PHE A 375 13.28 -5.41 -13.57
N ASN A 376 13.19 -5.79 -12.28
CA ASN A 376 13.90 -5.08 -11.20
C ASN A 376 15.43 -5.14 -11.38
N LYS A 377 15.98 -6.27 -11.77
CA LYS A 377 17.41 -6.50 -12.03
C LYS A 377 17.96 -5.59 -13.12
N ARG A 378 17.14 -5.23 -14.12
CA ARG A 378 17.48 -4.24 -15.17
C ARG A 378 17.45 -2.80 -14.65
N GLY A 379 17.04 -2.55 -13.43
CA GLY A 379 16.83 -1.22 -12.86
C GLY A 379 15.39 -0.71 -13.09
N GLY A 380 14.49 -1.55 -13.54
CA GLY A 380 13.06 -1.26 -13.68
C GLY A 380 12.44 -0.92 -12.33
N ARG A 381 11.50 0.01 -12.34
CA ARG A 381 10.84 0.45 -11.10
C ARG A 381 9.68 -0.48 -10.76
N VAL A 382 9.87 -1.31 -9.73
CA VAL A 382 8.80 -2.01 -9.06
C VAL A 382 8.29 -1.12 -7.94
N ALA A 383 7.01 -0.76 -7.94
CA ALA A 383 6.33 -0.06 -6.88
C ALA A 383 5.45 -1.02 -6.07
N TYR A 384 4.75 -0.50 -5.10
CA TYR A 384 4.06 -1.27 -4.09
C TYR A 384 2.58 -0.86 -4.01
N GLY A 385 1.71 -1.86 -4.00
CA GLY A 385 0.27 -1.74 -3.84
C GLY A 385 -0.33 -3.09 -3.48
N THR A 386 -1.51 -3.10 -2.89
CA THR A 386 -2.12 -4.33 -2.36
C THR A 386 -3.37 -4.77 -3.08
N ASP A 387 -4.12 -3.85 -3.68
CA ASP A 387 -5.45 -4.11 -4.21
C ASP A 387 -6.38 -4.77 -3.17
N ASP A 388 -6.18 -4.43 -1.89
CA ASP A 388 -6.89 -5.07 -0.79
C ASP A 388 -8.33 -4.61 -0.62
N SER A 389 -9.01 -5.26 0.32
CA SER A 389 -10.44 -5.30 0.50
C SER A 389 -11.16 -6.19 -0.52
N TYR A 390 -10.40 -6.97 -1.31
CA TYR A 390 -10.87 -8.05 -2.18
C TYR A 390 -10.17 -9.37 -1.84
N ILE A 391 -10.73 -10.48 -2.27
CA ILE A 391 -10.12 -11.81 -2.36
C ILE A 391 -9.28 -12.18 -1.12
N PHE A 392 -9.89 -12.20 0.05
CA PHE A 392 -9.27 -12.52 1.35
C PHE A 392 -8.14 -11.57 1.79
N ALA A 393 -7.86 -10.49 1.05
CA ALA A 393 -6.84 -9.52 1.39
C ALA A 393 -7.36 -8.52 2.45
N THR A 394 -7.09 -8.80 3.73
CA THR A 394 -7.45 -7.91 4.84
C THR A 394 -6.55 -6.68 4.86
N PRO A 395 -7.08 -5.44 4.85
CA PRO A 395 -6.27 -4.22 4.89
C PRO A 395 -5.22 -4.25 5.99
N GLY A 396 -4.05 -3.68 5.73
CA GLY A 396 -2.93 -3.68 6.65
C GLY A 396 -2.15 -4.99 6.67
N PHE A 397 -2.81 -6.11 6.92
CA PHE A 397 -2.17 -7.43 6.87
C PHE A 397 -1.68 -7.78 5.47
N SER A 398 -2.49 -7.49 4.46
CA SER A 398 -2.13 -7.59 3.04
C SER A 398 -0.89 -6.78 2.70
N ASN A 399 -0.70 -5.64 3.35
CA ASN A 399 0.48 -4.81 3.15
C ASN A 399 1.78 -5.55 3.52
N ILE A 400 1.82 -6.20 4.66
CA ILE A 400 3.01 -6.96 5.04
C ILE A 400 3.15 -8.24 4.20
N ARG A 401 2.03 -8.83 3.79
CA ARG A 401 2.08 -10.01 2.90
C ARG A 401 2.59 -9.67 1.51
N GLU A 402 2.21 -8.53 0.93
CA GLU A 402 2.74 -8.08 -0.36
C GLU A 402 4.28 -7.92 -0.32
N LEU A 403 4.85 -7.36 0.77
CA LEU A 403 6.31 -7.32 0.94
C LEU A 403 6.93 -8.72 0.91
N GLN A 404 6.29 -9.70 1.55
CA GLN A 404 6.77 -11.08 1.54
C GLN A 404 6.68 -11.69 0.13
N LEU A 405 5.59 -11.43 -0.59
CA LEU A 405 5.40 -11.92 -1.96
C LEU A 405 6.38 -11.30 -2.96
N LEU A 406 6.72 -10.01 -2.79
CA LEU A 406 7.81 -9.39 -3.55
C LEU A 406 9.16 -10.01 -3.18
N ARG A 407 9.40 -10.35 -1.91
CA ARG A 407 10.63 -11.05 -1.51
C ARG A 407 10.70 -12.47 -2.08
N GLU A 408 9.56 -13.17 -2.22
CA GLU A 408 9.46 -14.50 -2.85
C GLU A 408 9.91 -14.48 -4.32
N THR A 409 9.80 -13.35 -5.03
CA THR A 409 10.28 -13.22 -6.43
C THR A 409 11.80 -13.27 -6.57
N GLY A 410 12.56 -13.19 -5.48
CA GLY A 410 14.02 -13.11 -5.48
C GLY A 410 14.57 -11.70 -5.21
N MET A 411 13.75 -10.66 -5.19
CA MET A 411 14.19 -9.29 -4.85
C MET A 411 14.83 -9.26 -3.47
N HIS A 412 15.93 -8.51 -3.31
CA HIS A 412 16.54 -8.31 -2.01
C HIS A 412 15.61 -7.52 -1.08
N THR A 413 15.60 -7.84 0.24
CA THR A 413 14.69 -7.19 1.21
C THR A 413 14.78 -5.66 1.19
N LEU A 414 15.97 -5.09 1.02
CA LEU A 414 16.13 -3.62 0.90
C LEU A 414 15.47 -3.05 -0.35
N GLU A 415 15.43 -3.79 -1.46
CA GLU A 415 14.73 -3.37 -2.68
C GLU A 415 13.22 -3.50 -2.53
N VAL A 416 12.76 -4.54 -1.82
CA VAL A 416 11.35 -4.70 -1.46
C VAL A 416 10.88 -3.52 -0.59
N LEU A 417 11.65 -3.13 0.43
CA LEU A 417 11.32 -1.95 1.24
C LEU A 417 11.39 -0.64 0.43
N LYS A 418 12.35 -0.53 -0.50
CA LYS A 418 12.43 0.60 -1.44
C LYS A 418 11.21 0.66 -2.36
N SER A 419 10.64 -0.47 -2.77
CA SER A 419 9.39 -0.50 -3.55
C SER A 419 8.26 0.17 -2.80
N ALA A 420 8.10 -0.14 -1.50
CA ALA A 420 7.05 0.41 -0.65
C ALA A 420 7.30 1.85 -0.17
N THR A 421 8.47 2.40 -0.43
CA THR A 421 8.89 3.73 0.05
C THR A 421 9.29 4.64 -1.10
N LEU A 422 10.58 4.73 -1.45
CA LEU A 422 11.10 5.67 -2.45
C LEU A 422 10.54 5.43 -3.86
N ASN A 423 10.41 4.15 -4.29
CA ASN A 423 9.89 3.87 -5.63
C ASN A 423 8.42 4.31 -5.76
N SER A 424 7.60 4.00 -4.75
CA SER A 424 6.20 4.46 -4.70
C SER A 424 6.10 5.98 -4.62
N ALA A 425 6.94 6.64 -3.80
CA ALA A 425 7.00 8.10 -3.74
C ALA A 425 7.37 8.74 -5.09
N LYS A 426 8.39 8.19 -5.77
CA LYS A 426 8.81 8.64 -7.11
C LYS A 426 7.72 8.42 -8.16
N THR A 427 7.04 7.28 -8.11
CA THR A 427 5.93 6.98 -9.01
C THR A 427 4.79 7.98 -8.82
N LEU A 428 4.44 8.26 -7.55
CA LEU A 428 3.42 9.26 -7.17
C LEU A 428 3.90 10.72 -7.34
N ARG A 429 5.14 10.94 -7.77
CA ARG A 429 5.79 12.26 -7.91
C ARG A 429 5.77 13.09 -6.63
N GLN A 430 5.94 12.44 -5.50
CA GLN A 430 6.02 13.07 -4.18
C GLN A 430 7.47 13.15 -3.71
N GLU A 431 8.12 14.31 -3.91
CA GLU A 431 9.56 14.49 -3.70
C GLU A 431 9.99 14.45 -2.23
N LYS A 432 9.07 14.69 -1.29
CA LYS A 432 9.36 14.75 0.16
C LYS A 432 8.85 13.53 0.94
N LEU A 433 8.49 12.45 0.24
CA LEU A 433 8.06 11.17 0.83
C LEU A 433 9.07 10.05 0.52
N GLY A 434 8.99 8.97 1.27
CA GLY A 434 9.70 7.72 1.00
C GLY A 434 11.16 7.67 1.45
N LEU A 435 11.66 8.68 2.17
CA LEU A 435 13.01 8.68 2.77
C LEU A 435 12.99 9.19 4.23
N VAL A 436 13.86 8.62 5.05
CA VAL A 436 14.24 9.20 6.34
C VAL A 436 15.43 10.13 6.09
N ARG A 437 15.15 11.43 5.95
CA ARG A 437 16.16 12.43 5.60
C ARG A 437 15.72 13.83 6.03
N PRO A 438 16.62 14.70 6.51
CA PRO A 438 16.31 16.11 6.74
C PRO A 438 15.66 16.79 5.53
N GLY A 439 14.59 17.56 5.75
CA GLY A 439 13.78 18.23 4.74
C GLY A 439 12.61 17.39 4.19
N TYR A 440 12.53 16.10 4.54
CA TYR A 440 11.41 15.22 4.18
C TYR A 440 10.29 15.29 5.22
N PHE A 441 9.08 14.91 4.81
CA PHE A 441 7.97 14.80 5.76
C PHE A 441 8.23 13.69 6.78
N ALA A 442 7.76 13.92 8.00
CA ALA A 442 7.82 12.95 9.08
C ALA A 442 6.68 11.94 8.96
N ASP A 443 6.74 11.15 7.89
CA ASP A 443 5.94 9.96 7.64
C ASP A 443 6.84 8.75 7.86
N LEU A 444 6.81 8.20 9.08
CA LEU A 444 7.78 7.22 9.56
C LEU A 444 7.08 6.07 10.27
N ILE A 445 7.77 4.95 10.37
CA ILE A 445 7.41 3.86 11.28
C ILE A 445 8.58 3.49 12.17
N ILE A 446 8.27 3.13 13.41
CA ILE A 446 9.23 2.62 14.39
C ILE A 446 8.91 1.14 14.59
N VAL A 447 9.85 0.28 14.21
CA VAL A 447 9.70 -1.18 14.30
C VAL A 447 10.59 -1.70 15.41
N ASN A 448 10.04 -2.55 16.28
CA ASN A 448 10.75 -3.07 17.45
C ASN A 448 11.94 -3.97 17.09
N GLU A 449 11.84 -4.72 15.99
CA GLU A 449 12.87 -5.64 15.51
C GLU A 449 13.18 -5.40 14.04
N SER A 450 14.34 -5.84 13.57
CA SER A 450 14.77 -5.63 12.19
C SER A 450 13.83 -6.26 11.16
N PRO A 451 13.20 -5.47 10.29
CA PRO A 451 12.42 -6.00 9.17
C PRO A 451 13.30 -6.67 8.10
N LEU A 452 14.60 -6.38 8.09
CA LEU A 452 15.54 -7.00 7.16
C LEU A 452 15.82 -8.46 7.51
N TYR A 453 15.75 -8.78 8.80
CA TYR A 453 15.85 -10.15 9.26
C TYR A 453 14.58 -10.95 8.95
N ASN A 454 13.42 -10.35 9.24
CA ASN A 454 12.13 -10.98 9.02
C ASN A 454 11.06 -9.91 8.77
N LEU A 455 10.51 -9.87 7.56
CA LEU A 455 9.44 -8.92 7.20
C LEU A 455 8.19 -9.07 8.07
N ARG A 456 7.96 -10.25 8.68
CA ARG A 456 6.84 -10.44 9.63
C ARG A 456 6.97 -9.61 10.89
N ASN A 457 8.16 -9.08 11.21
CA ASN A 457 8.34 -8.11 12.28
C ASN A 457 7.58 -6.80 12.04
N MET A 458 7.10 -6.57 10.83
CA MET A 458 6.27 -5.41 10.46
C MET A 458 4.76 -5.65 10.65
N TYR A 459 4.29 -6.87 10.95
CA TYR A 459 2.91 -6.99 11.45
C TYR A 459 2.78 -6.21 12.75
N SER A 460 1.65 -5.54 12.97
CA SER A 460 1.45 -4.71 14.16
C SER A 460 1.71 -5.48 15.46
N PHE A 461 1.31 -6.75 15.52
CA PHE A 461 1.54 -7.64 16.66
C PHE A 461 2.87 -8.45 16.60
N GLY A 462 3.75 -8.16 15.63
CA GLY A 462 5.02 -8.84 15.43
C GLY A 462 4.91 -10.27 14.90
N ALA A 463 6.05 -10.95 14.88
CA ALA A 463 6.19 -12.33 14.44
C ALA A 463 6.22 -13.30 15.63
N LEU A 464 5.59 -14.47 15.47
CA LEU A 464 5.76 -15.57 16.42
C LEU A 464 7.15 -16.21 16.20
N THR A 465 7.92 -16.31 17.24
CA THR A 465 9.27 -16.90 17.23
C THR A 465 9.48 -17.80 18.44
N THR A 466 10.47 -18.68 18.37
CA THR A 466 10.88 -19.53 19.48
C THR A 466 12.15 -18.97 20.09
N GLU A 467 12.18 -18.78 21.39
CA GLU A 467 13.38 -18.41 22.13
C GLU A 467 14.33 -19.61 22.34
N THR A 468 15.55 -19.33 22.78
CA THR A 468 16.53 -20.38 23.11
C THR A 468 16.02 -21.34 24.20
N SER A 469 15.12 -20.87 25.06
CA SER A 469 14.41 -21.68 26.08
C SER A 469 13.41 -22.68 25.49
N GLY A 470 13.05 -22.56 24.19
CA GLY A 470 11.96 -23.31 23.56
C GLY A 470 10.59 -22.66 23.73
N GLU A 471 10.49 -21.55 24.45
CA GLU A 471 9.26 -20.80 24.60
C GLU A 471 8.88 -20.05 23.32
N MET A 472 7.60 -20.12 22.93
CA MET A 472 7.06 -19.34 21.82
C MET A 472 6.64 -17.96 22.29
N VAL A 473 7.27 -16.93 21.71
CA VAL A 473 7.01 -15.52 22.03
C VAL A 473 6.73 -14.72 20.76
N ARG A 474 6.03 -13.61 20.91
CA ARG A 474 5.92 -12.64 19.83
C ARG A 474 6.99 -11.58 19.97
N LYS A 475 7.76 -11.35 18.90
CA LYS A 475 8.78 -10.30 18.80
C LYS A 475 8.51 -9.43 17.59
N GLY A 476 9.06 -8.21 17.62
CA GLY A 476 8.86 -7.23 16.57
C GLY A 476 7.60 -6.42 16.79
N GLY A 477 6.92 -6.11 15.71
CA GLY A 477 5.75 -5.23 15.68
C GLY A 477 6.13 -3.78 15.42
N ILE A 478 5.22 -3.06 14.77
CA ILE A 478 5.33 -1.61 14.59
C ILE A 478 4.86 -0.94 15.87
N MET A 479 5.80 -0.34 16.60
CA MET A 479 5.55 0.38 17.84
C MET A 479 4.69 1.62 17.62
N HIS A 480 5.14 2.47 16.69
CA HIS A 480 4.46 3.70 16.32
C HIS A 480 4.48 3.89 14.80
N THR A 481 3.39 4.40 14.29
CA THR A 481 3.33 5.02 12.97
C THR A 481 3.26 6.53 13.16
N ILE A 482 4.06 7.28 12.40
CA ILE A 482 4.10 8.73 12.44
C ILE A 482 3.64 9.23 11.08
N LYS A 483 2.58 10.03 11.05
CA LYS A 483 2.03 10.64 9.83
C LYS A 483 1.93 12.14 10.03
N ASP A 484 2.61 12.91 9.18
CA ASP A 484 2.70 14.37 9.33
C ASP A 484 3.16 14.83 10.73
N GLY A 485 4.08 14.09 11.35
CA GLY A 485 4.57 14.36 12.70
C GLY A 485 3.59 14.02 13.83
N ILE A 486 2.43 13.45 13.51
CA ILE A 486 1.47 12.91 14.48
C ILE A 486 1.90 11.49 14.84
N VAL A 487 2.14 11.23 16.11
CA VAL A 487 2.49 9.90 16.62
C VAL A 487 1.22 9.12 16.90
N ILE A 488 1.13 7.94 16.32
CA ILE A 488 0.00 7.03 16.39
C ILE A 488 0.39 5.84 17.26
N GLU A 489 -0.47 5.52 18.23
CA GLU A 489 -0.28 4.41 19.17
C GLU A 489 -0.85 3.12 18.57
N ASN A 490 -0.01 2.31 17.91
CA ASN A 490 -0.45 1.16 17.13
C ASN A 490 -1.20 0.10 17.94
N ASP A 491 -0.78 -0.17 19.17
CA ASP A 491 -1.47 -1.12 20.06
C ASP A 491 -2.92 -0.69 20.30
N LYS A 492 -3.14 0.61 20.58
CA LYS A 492 -4.50 1.16 20.78
C LYS A 492 -5.34 1.09 19.52
N LEU A 493 -4.72 1.30 18.33
CA LEU A 493 -5.42 1.13 17.05
C LEU A 493 -5.90 -0.32 16.88
N MET A 494 -5.03 -1.29 17.13
CA MET A 494 -5.37 -2.70 16.99
C MET A 494 -6.45 -3.14 17.98
N GLU A 495 -6.43 -2.65 19.22
CA GLU A 495 -7.52 -2.86 20.20
C GLU A 495 -8.85 -2.26 19.70
N LYS A 496 -8.81 -1.06 19.10
CA LYS A 496 -10.01 -0.43 18.54
C LYS A 496 -10.56 -1.24 17.36
N VAL A 497 -9.69 -1.72 16.47
CA VAL A 497 -10.07 -2.58 15.34
C VAL A 497 -10.67 -3.90 15.83
N GLU A 498 -10.07 -4.57 16.82
CA GLU A 498 -10.61 -5.80 17.39
C GLU A 498 -12.04 -5.60 17.92
N LYS A 499 -12.29 -4.48 18.61
CA LYS A 499 -13.65 -4.12 19.08
C LYS A 499 -14.62 -3.90 17.91
N MET A 500 -14.19 -3.19 16.85
CA MET A 500 -15.01 -2.98 15.64
C MET A 500 -15.38 -4.30 14.97
N VAL A 501 -14.40 -5.20 14.83
CA VAL A 501 -14.60 -6.53 14.23
C VAL A 501 -15.53 -7.38 15.10
N LYS A 502 -15.36 -7.38 16.42
CA LYS A 502 -16.26 -8.09 17.33
C LYS A 502 -17.71 -7.64 17.14
N ILE A 503 -17.96 -6.33 17.11
CA ILE A 503 -19.30 -5.76 16.87
C ILE A 503 -19.84 -6.18 15.49
N SER A 504 -19.01 -6.17 14.44
CA SER A 504 -19.43 -6.57 13.10
C SER A 504 -19.87 -8.02 12.99
N LYS A 505 -19.41 -8.88 13.90
CA LYS A 505 -19.72 -10.32 13.96
C LYS A 505 -20.90 -10.65 14.87
N GLU A 506 -21.41 -9.70 15.64
CA GLU A 506 -22.56 -9.92 16.52
C GLU A 506 -23.81 -10.24 15.69
N GLY A 507 -24.37 -11.43 15.90
CA GLY A 507 -25.54 -11.94 15.17
C GLY A 507 -25.26 -12.50 13.77
N ALA A 508 -24.01 -12.48 13.31
CA ALA A 508 -23.62 -13.09 12.03
C ALA A 508 -23.63 -14.63 12.14
N LYS A 509 -23.99 -15.29 11.02
CA LYS A 509 -23.84 -16.75 10.94
C LYS A 509 -22.37 -17.10 10.76
N PRO A 510 -21.89 -18.22 11.37
CA PRO A 510 -20.53 -18.71 11.09
C PRO A 510 -20.33 -18.93 9.60
N THR A 511 -19.23 -18.42 9.06
CA THR A 511 -18.84 -18.63 7.66
C THR A 511 -17.84 -19.77 7.55
N ALA A 512 -17.62 -20.26 6.33
CA ALA A 512 -16.65 -21.33 6.07
C ALA A 512 -15.22 -20.98 6.56
N MET A 513 -14.88 -19.69 6.66
CA MET A 513 -13.59 -19.21 7.17
C MET A 513 -13.46 -19.33 8.71
N GLU A 514 -14.57 -19.54 9.44
CA GLU A 514 -14.60 -19.63 10.90
C GLU A 514 -14.86 -21.06 11.39
N VAL A 515 -15.33 -21.93 10.50
CA VAL A 515 -15.54 -23.34 10.80
C VAL A 515 -14.22 -24.09 10.61
N PRO A 516 -13.71 -24.84 11.60
CA PRO A 516 -12.56 -25.70 11.40
C PRO A 516 -12.84 -26.67 10.24
N PHE A 517 -11.89 -26.81 9.34
CA PHE A 517 -11.98 -27.72 8.21
C PHE A 517 -12.20 -29.15 8.74
N ILE A 518 -13.42 -29.62 8.69
CA ILE A 518 -13.74 -31.03 8.91
C ILE A 518 -13.60 -31.68 7.53
N MET A 519 -12.47 -32.35 7.31
CA MET A 519 -12.37 -33.27 6.18
C MET A 519 -13.37 -34.40 6.42
N ASN A 520 -14.44 -34.43 5.63
CA ASN A 520 -15.31 -35.58 5.50
C ASN A 520 -14.67 -36.64 4.62
#